data_d013670f1f327bb968454c0d987461fd
#
_entry.id   d013670f1f327bb968454c0d987461fd
#
_cell.length_a   1.000
_cell.length_b   1.000
_cell.length_c   1.000
_cell.angle_alpha   90.00
_cell.angle_beta   90.00
_cell.angle_gamma   90.00
#
_symmetry.space_group_name_H-M   'P 1'
#
loop_
_entity.id
_entity.type
_entity.pdbx_description
1 polymer ?
#
loop_
_entity_poly.entity_id
_entity_poly.type
_entity_poly.pdbx_seq_one_letter_code
_entity_poly.pdbx_strand_id
1 'polypeptide(L)'
;MTQKRMTKLQVWISIAALTLGMMSLNGCRSDAQDEANKLLEEAEAMYNKKQYAEALLVLDSLRYIYPTAIHARHEALKLKQDIALKQAQQELALVDSALQAVNANYKYLQGKVEREKADLSVTPQALELLTRTRIKRDSLQTQFDVLCAKIKYINKKKKEN
;
A
#
# COMPACT_ATOMS: atom_id res chain seq x y z
N MET A 1 50.91 -44.81 -31.93
CA MET A 1 49.44 -44.95 -31.65
C MET A 1 48.94 -44.33 -30.32
N THR A 2 49.79 -43.75 -29.52
CA THR A 2 49.45 -43.19 -28.16
C THR A 2 48.96 -41.75 -28.17
N GLN A 3 49.31 -40.92 -29.13
CA GLN A 3 48.97 -39.49 -29.15
C GLN A 3 47.49 -39.23 -29.44
N LYS A 4 46.82 -40.09 -30.20
CA LYS A 4 45.38 -39.94 -30.54
C LYS A 4 44.39 -40.28 -29.36
N ARG A 5 44.91 -41.03 -28.35
CA ARG A 5 44.12 -41.35 -27.13
C ARG A 5 44.17 -40.26 -26.10
N MET A 6 45.27 -39.50 -26.00
CA MET A 6 45.44 -38.42 -25.06
C MET A 6 44.53 -37.22 -25.39
N THR A 7 44.37 -36.89 -26.66
CA THR A 7 43.48 -35.80 -27.10
C THR A 7 42.00 -36.09 -26.82
N LYS A 8 41.56 -37.34 -26.96
CA LYS A 8 40.18 -37.74 -26.63
C LYS A 8 39.90 -37.66 -25.12
N LEU A 9 40.86 -38.08 -24.29
CA LEU A 9 40.72 -38.00 -22.83
C LEU A 9 40.66 -36.55 -22.34
N GLN A 10 41.48 -35.64 -22.90
CA GLN A 10 41.43 -34.21 -22.56
C GLN A 10 40.12 -33.57 -22.98
N VAL A 11 39.55 -33.91 -24.12
CA VAL A 11 38.25 -33.40 -24.57
C VAL A 11 37.11 -33.88 -23.65
N TRP A 12 37.13 -35.12 -23.19
CA TRP A 12 36.16 -35.68 -22.26
C TRP A 12 36.24 -35.03 -20.88
N ILE A 13 37.44 -34.73 -20.38
CA ILE A 13 37.65 -34.02 -19.09
C ILE A 13 37.18 -32.57 -19.21
N SER A 14 37.40 -31.91 -20.33
CA SER A 14 36.94 -30.53 -20.56
C SER A 14 35.43 -30.43 -20.65
N ILE A 15 34.75 -31.40 -21.25
CA ILE A 15 33.27 -31.46 -21.33
C ILE A 15 32.68 -31.77 -19.95
N ALA A 16 33.27 -32.68 -19.18
CA ALA A 16 32.84 -33.00 -17.82
C ALA A 16 33.00 -31.80 -16.87
N ALA A 17 34.06 -31.01 -17.00
CA ALA A 17 34.23 -29.78 -16.19
C ALA A 17 33.23 -28.68 -16.56
N LEU A 18 32.83 -28.57 -17.84
CA LEU A 18 31.85 -27.58 -18.30
C LEU A 18 30.42 -27.89 -17.82
N THR A 19 30.07 -29.18 -17.71
CA THR A 19 28.73 -29.59 -17.23
C THR A 19 28.58 -29.46 -15.70
N LEU A 20 29.68 -29.61 -14.95
CA LEU A 20 29.66 -29.44 -13.48
C LEU A 20 29.48 -27.96 -13.07
N GLY A 21 29.92 -27.00 -13.90
CA GLY A 21 29.81 -25.57 -13.65
C GLY A 21 28.40 -25.00 -13.84
N MET A 22 27.51 -25.70 -14.56
CA MET A 22 26.12 -25.21 -14.80
C MET A 22 25.11 -25.64 -13.76
N MET A 23 25.42 -26.57 -12.85
CA MET A 23 24.49 -27.01 -11.79
C MET A 23 24.49 -26.14 -10.55
N SER A 24 25.45 -25.24 -10.37
CA SER A 24 25.54 -24.39 -9.16
C SER A 24 24.71 -23.10 -9.20
N LEU A 25 24.10 -22.75 -10.34
CA LEU A 25 23.32 -21.49 -10.47
C LEU A 25 21.84 -21.61 -10.06
N ASN A 26 21.34 -22.81 -9.85
CA ASN A 26 19.92 -23.00 -9.47
C ASN A 26 19.70 -23.03 -7.95
N GLY A 27 20.69 -23.31 -7.12
CA GLY A 27 20.57 -23.39 -5.66
C GLY A 27 20.30 -22.03 -4.99
N CYS A 28 21.02 -20.98 -5.41
CA CYS A 28 20.86 -19.64 -4.83
C CYS A 28 19.51 -18.96 -5.10
N ARG A 29 18.78 -19.41 -6.13
CA ARG A 29 17.48 -18.79 -6.47
C ARG A 29 16.33 -19.37 -5.65
N SER A 30 16.39 -20.64 -5.28
CA SER A 30 15.42 -21.27 -4.37
C SER A 30 15.54 -20.69 -2.96
N ASP A 31 16.76 -20.57 -2.45
CA ASP A 31 17.03 -20.04 -1.10
C ASP A 31 16.54 -18.59 -0.95
N ALA A 32 16.77 -17.73 -1.96
CA ALA A 32 16.31 -16.36 -1.95
C ALA A 32 14.77 -16.24 -1.99
N GLN A 33 14.10 -17.14 -2.70
CA GLN A 33 12.64 -17.19 -2.74
C GLN A 33 12.07 -17.66 -1.40
N ASP A 34 12.67 -18.66 -0.77
CA ASP A 34 12.23 -19.22 0.49
C ASP A 34 12.41 -18.22 1.66
N GLU A 35 13.55 -17.52 1.69
CA GLU A 35 13.77 -16.44 2.67
C GLU A 35 12.82 -15.25 2.45
N ALA A 36 12.54 -14.88 1.21
CA ALA A 36 11.56 -13.85 0.89
C ALA A 36 10.14 -14.27 1.31
N ASN A 37 9.79 -15.55 1.18
CA ASN A 37 8.50 -16.06 1.62
C ASN A 37 8.34 -15.97 3.14
N LYS A 38 9.40 -16.19 3.93
CA LYS A 38 9.36 -16.01 5.39
C LYS A 38 9.04 -14.56 5.78
N LEU A 39 9.66 -13.59 5.11
CA LEU A 39 9.33 -12.18 5.35
C LEU A 39 7.88 -11.84 4.92
N LEU A 40 7.39 -12.47 3.86
CA LEU A 40 6.00 -12.31 3.45
C LEU A 40 5.04 -12.83 4.52
N GLU A 41 5.27 -14.03 5.04
CA GLU A 41 4.48 -14.62 6.13
C GLU A 41 4.52 -13.76 7.40
N GLU A 42 5.68 -13.19 7.74
CA GLU A 42 5.81 -12.24 8.86
C GLU A 42 4.95 -10.99 8.64
N ALA A 43 5.00 -10.40 7.43
CA ALA A 43 4.18 -9.25 7.08
C ALA A 43 2.68 -9.57 7.11
N GLU A 44 2.27 -10.76 6.65
CA GLU A 44 0.88 -11.22 6.73
C GLU A 44 0.41 -11.40 8.18
N ALA A 45 1.27 -11.94 9.05
CA ALA A 45 0.97 -12.05 10.48
C ALA A 45 0.77 -10.67 11.12
N MET A 46 1.58 -9.67 10.76
CA MET A 46 1.44 -8.28 11.21
C MET A 46 0.16 -7.64 10.65
N TYR A 47 -0.14 -7.85 9.37
CA TYR A 47 -1.39 -7.38 8.75
C TYR A 47 -2.62 -7.90 9.48
N ASN A 48 -2.65 -9.20 9.82
CA ASN A 48 -3.75 -9.82 10.54
C ASN A 48 -3.93 -9.24 11.96
N LYS A 49 -2.83 -8.78 12.58
CA LYS A 49 -2.84 -8.04 13.86
C LYS A 49 -3.16 -6.55 13.70
N LYS A 50 -3.44 -6.08 12.48
CA LYS A 50 -3.66 -4.66 12.14
C LYS A 50 -2.44 -3.75 12.38
N GLN A 51 -1.26 -4.32 12.48
CA GLN A 51 0.04 -3.64 12.60
C GLN A 51 0.53 -3.24 11.20
N TYR A 52 -0.19 -2.32 10.56
CA TYR A 52 0.02 -2.00 9.15
C TYR A 52 1.36 -1.31 8.89
N ALA A 53 1.84 -0.47 9.81
CA ALA A 53 3.11 0.22 9.66
C ALA A 53 4.29 -0.77 9.67
N GLU A 54 4.29 -1.71 10.61
CA GLU A 54 5.28 -2.75 10.75
C GLU A 54 5.27 -3.69 9.54
N ALA A 55 4.07 -4.13 9.11
CA ALA A 55 3.91 -4.95 7.91
C ALA A 55 4.52 -4.27 6.67
N LEU A 56 4.31 -2.96 6.48
CA LEU A 56 4.87 -2.21 5.36
C LEU A 56 6.41 -2.18 5.41
N LEU A 57 7.02 -2.04 6.59
CA LEU A 57 8.48 -2.07 6.74
C LEU A 57 9.07 -3.43 6.35
N VAL A 58 8.42 -4.53 6.76
CA VAL A 58 8.85 -5.89 6.38
C VAL A 58 8.73 -6.10 4.87
N LEU A 59 7.62 -5.65 4.24
CA LEU A 59 7.41 -5.74 2.79
C LEU A 59 8.41 -4.89 1.99
N ASP A 60 8.83 -3.74 2.52
CA ASP A 60 9.87 -2.93 1.90
C ASP A 60 11.25 -3.60 2.02
N SER A 61 11.54 -4.22 3.17
CA SER A 61 12.75 -5.02 3.38
C SER A 61 12.82 -6.20 2.43
N LEU A 62 11.72 -6.94 2.26
CA LEU A 62 11.62 -8.05 1.30
C LEU A 62 11.98 -7.57 -0.12
N ARG A 63 11.40 -6.45 -0.55
CA ARG A 63 11.65 -5.90 -1.88
C ARG A 63 13.11 -5.50 -2.09
N TYR A 64 13.75 -4.98 -1.05
CA TYR A 64 15.13 -4.48 -1.12
C TYR A 64 16.15 -5.63 -1.07
N ILE A 65 15.98 -6.58 -0.14
CA ILE A 65 16.93 -7.65 0.13
C ILE A 65 16.84 -8.76 -0.94
N TYR A 66 15.62 -9.06 -1.42
CA TYR A 66 15.38 -10.17 -2.35
C TYR A 66 14.80 -9.68 -3.70
N PRO A 67 15.58 -8.91 -4.49
CA PRO A 67 15.08 -8.35 -5.76
C PRO A 67 14.75 -9.41 -6.82
N THR A 68 15.31 -10.61 -6.69
CA THR A 68 15.13 -11.74 -7.61
C THR A 68 13.98 -12.68 -7.24
N ALA A 69 13.41 -12.55 -6.03
CA ALA A 69 12.28 -13.35 -5.55
C ALA A 69 10.95 -12.84 -6.14
N ILE A 70 10.74 -13.08 -7.43
CA ILE A 70 9.64 -12.47 -8.20
C ILE A 70 8.28 -12.82 -7.62
N HIS A 71 8.05 -14.09 -7.24
CA HIS A 71 6.78 -14.53 -6.71
C HIS A 71 6.46 -13.86 -5.35
N ALA A 72 7.39 -13.90 -4.40
CA ALA A 72 7.21 -13.25 -3.09
C ALA A 72 6.98 -11.74 -3.23
N ARG A 73 7.68 -11.06 -4.15
CA ARG A 73 7.49 -9.65 -4.44
C ARG A 73 6.13 -9.33 -5.05
N HIS A 74 5.58 -10.22 -5.86
CA HIS A 74 4.24 -10.06 -6.42
C HIS A 74 3.18 -10.16 -5.32
N GLU A 75 3.27 -11.16 -4.46
CA GLU A 75 2.35 -11.29 -3.32
C GLU A 75 2.54 -10.14 -2.31
N ALA A 76 3.77 -9.71 -2.06
CA ALA A 76 4.06 -8.52 -1.24
C ALA A 76 3.40 -7.25 -1.80
N LEU A 77 3.35 -7.09 -3.13
CA LEU A 77 2.65 -5.96 -3.76
C LEU A 77 1.13 -6.03 -3.51
N LYS A 78 0.53 -7.21 -3.62
CA LYS A 78 -0.90 -7.40 -3.31
C LYS A 78 -1.19 -7.06 -1.85
N LEU A 79 -0.37 -7.55 -0.93
CA LEU A 79 -0.52 -7.26 0.50
C LEU A 79 -0.36 -5.75 0.79
N LYS A 80 0.60 -5.06 0.15
CA LYS A 80 0.72 -3.59 0.24
C LYS A 80 -0.54 -2.87 -0.23
N GLN A 81 -1.15 -3.34 -1.31
CA GLN A 81 -2.41 -2.78 -1.81
C GLN A 81 -3.56 -3.02 -0.83
N ASP A 82 -3.61 -4.19 -0.19
CA ASP A 82 -4.61 -4.50 0.83
C ASP A 82 -4.46 -3.62 2.07
N ILE A 83 -3.24 -3.41 2.55
CA ILE A 83 -2.94 -2.49 3.64
C ILE A 83 -3.40 -1.07 3.27
N ALA A 84 -3.00 -0.57 2.09
CA ALA A 84 -3.38 0.75 1.63
C ALA A 84 -4.90 0.93 1.51
N LEU A 85 -5.61 -0.11 1.06
CA LEU A 85 -7.07 -0.13 1.00
C LEU A 85 -7.69 -0.06 2.39
N LYS A 86 -7.22 -0.88 3.33
CA LYS A 86 -7.73 -0.88 4.72
C LYS A 86 -7.51 0.46 5.41
N GLN A 87 -6.31 1.03 5.28
CA GLN A 87 -6.01 2.36 5.83
C GLN A 87 -6.92 3.44 5.23
N ALA A 88 -7.09 3.46 3.91
CA ALA A 88 -7.96 4.43 3.25
C ALA A 88 -9.44 4.27 3.66
N GLN A 89 -9.92 3.05 3.85
CA GLN A 89 -11.28 2.79 4.34
C GLN A 89 -11.48 3.26 5.78
N GLN A 90 -10.49 3.05 6.65
CA GLN A 90 -10.55 3.53 8.04
C GLN A 90 -10.55 5.07 8.10
N GLU A 91 -9.67 5.70 7.33
CA GLU A 91 -9.61 7.15 7.23
C GLU A 91 -10.92 7.74 6.67
N LEU A 92 -11.50 7.11 5.63
CA LEU A 92 -12.78 7.51 5.05
C LEU A 92 -13.91 7.50 6.10
N ALA A 93 -13.98 6.45 6.92
CA ALA A 93 -14.99 6.35 7.97
C ALA A 93 -14.86 7.47 9.02
N LEU A 94 -13.63 7.86 9.38
CA LEU A 94 -13.38 8.97 10.31
C LEU A 94 -13.77 10.31 9.69
N VAL A 95 -13.38 10.54 8.44
CA VAL A 95 -13.70 11.77 7.70
C VAL A 95 -15.22 11.89 7.47
N ASP A 96 -15.88 10.78 7.11
CA ASP A 96 -17.35 10.76 6.93
C ASP A 96 -18.08 11.15 8.22
N SER A 97 -17.70 10.55 9.34
CA SER A 97 -18.27 10.90 10.66
C SER A 97 -18.07 12.37 11.01
N ALA A 98 -16.85 12.90 10.79
CA ALA A 98 -16.54 14.30 11.02
C ALA A 98 -17.34 15.23 10.08
N LEU A 99 -17.48 14.86 8.82
CA LEU A 99 -18.25 15.62 7.82
C LEU A 99 -19.74 15.67 8.18
N GLN A 100 -20.33 14.56 8.62
CA GLN A 100 -21.72 14.51 9.07
C GLN A 100 -21.94 15.45 10.25
N ALA A 101 -21.06 15.41 11.26
CA ALA A 101 -21.14 16.30 12.43
C ALA A 101 -21.03 17.78 12.04
N VAL A 102 -20.09 18.12 11.17
CA VAL A 102 -19.90 19.52 10.70
C VAL A 102 -21.07 19.97 9.82
N ASN A 103 -21.62 19.10 8.99
CA ASN A 103 -22.80 19.41 8.19
C ASN A 103 -24.03 19.74 9.07
N ALA A 104 -24.26 18.96 10.12
CA ALA A 104 -25.34 19.23 11.08
C ALA A 104 -25.16 20.60 11.76
N ASN A 105 -23.94 20.89 12.25
CA ASN A 105 -23.61 22.16 12.86
C ASN A 105 -23.72 23.33 11.87
N TYR A 106 -23.27 23.18 10.64
CA TYR A 106 -23.40 24.20 9.61
C TYR A 106 -24.86 24.55 9.33
N LYS A 107 -25.71 23.54 9.16
CA LYS A 107 -27.18 23.76 8.95
C LYS A 107 -27.82 24.50 10.13
N TYR A 108 -27.46 24.14 11.36
CA TYR A 108 -27.95 24.83 12.57
C TYR A 108 -27.53 26.31 12.59
N LEU A 109 -26.21 26.57 12.35
CA LEU A 109 -25.68 27.93 12.33
C LEU A 109 -26.26 28.76 11.19
N GLN A 110 -26.46 28.18 10.01
CA GLN A 110 -27.09 28.83 8.87
C GLN A 110 -28.52 29.29 9.24
N GLY A 111 -29.35 28.37 9.76
CA GLY A 111 -30.72 28.73 10.15
C GLY A 111 -30.77 29.72 11.30
N LYS A 112 -29.77 29.71 12.22
CA LYS A 112 -29.67 30.72 13.28
C LYS A 112 -29.36 32.09 12.68
N VAL A 113 -28.33 32.19 11.84
CA VAL A 113 -27.93 33.46 11.20
C VAL A 113 -29.04 34.03 10.32
N GLU A 114 -29.79 33.19 9.61
CA GLU A 114 -30.91 33.63 8.79
C GLU A 114 -32.03 34.27 9.64
N ARG A 115 -32.37 33.70 10.80
CA ARG A 115 -33.33 34.29 11.75
C ARG A 115 -32.81 35.61 12.33
N GLU A 116 -31.56 35.64 12.80
CA GLU A 116 -30.92 36.85 13.35
C GLU A 116 -30.87 38.00 12.33
N LYS A 117 -30.69 37.68 11.03
CA LYS A 117 -30.76 38.66 9.94
C LYS A 117 -32.15 39.22 9.75
N ALA A 118 -33.17 38.37 9.80
CA ALA A 118 -34.58 38.81 9.71
C ALA A 118 -34.94 39.75 10.85
N ASP A 119 -34.41 39.49 12.05
CA ASP A 119 -34.63 40.31 13.25
C ASP A 119 -33.66 41.50 13.36
N LEU A 120 -32.80 41.73 12.34
CA LEU A 120 -31.77 42.79 12.34
C LEU A 120 -30.78 42.68 13.53
N SER A 121 -30.60 41.49 14.10
CA SER A 121 -29.83 41.24 15.33
C SER A 121 -28.55 40.44 15.08
N VAL A 122 -28.22 40.14 13.80
CA VAL A 122 -27.04 39.34 13.44
C VAL A 122 -25.74 40.01 13.90
N THR A 123 -24.86 39.21 14.53
CA THR A 123 -23.57 39.68 15.01
C THR A 123 -22.44 39.31 14.04
N PRO A 124 -21.34 40.10 13.98
CA PRO A 124 -20.16 39.73 13.21
C PRO A 124 -19.58 38.36 13.61
N GLN A 125 -19.63 38.03 14.90
CA GLN A 125 -19.15 36.75 15.44
C GLN A 125 -19.97 35.57 14.91
N ALA A 126 -21.30 35.72 14.78
CA ALA A 126 -22.16 34.69 14.22
C ALA A 126 -21.82 34.42 12.72
N LEU A 127 -21.57 35.48 11.95
CA LEU A 127 -21.18 35.39 10.57
C LEU A 127 -19.79 34.75 10.40
N GLU A 128 -18.86 35.12 11.27
CA GLU A 128 -17.53 34.53 11.29
C GLU A 128 -17.58 33.01 11.58
N LEU A 129 -18.36 32.63 12.63
CA LEU A 129 -18.51 31.22 13.00
C LEU A 129 -19.16 30.42 11.88
N LEU A 130 -20.18 30.93 11.21
CA LEU A 130 -20.79 30.29 10.04
C LEU A 130 -19.76 30.11 8.93
N THR A 131 -18.96 31.13 8.63
CA THR A 131 -17.95 31.10 7.59
C THR A 131 -16.85 30.05 7.90
N ARG A 132 -16.31 30.04 9.12
CA ARG A 132 -15.31 29.04 9.57
C ARG A 132 -15.87 27.62 9.48
N THR A 133 -17.12 27.42 9.89
CA THR A 133 -17.77 26.10 9.82
C THR A 133 -17.96 25.65 8.38
N ARG A 134 -18.31 26.57 7.45
CA ARG A 134 -18.38 26.28 6.02
C ARG A 134 -17.01 25.85 5.47
N ILE A 135 -15.96 26.59 5.76
CA ILE A 135 -14.60 26.25 5.31
C ILE A 135 -14.19 24.85 5.81
N LYS A 136 -14.45 24.55 7.09
CA LYS A 136 -14.18 23.22 7.66
C LYS A 136 -14.97 22.12 6.96
N ARG A 137 -16.26 22.34 6.68
CA ARG A 137 -17.11 21.40 5.92
C ARG A 137 -16.55 21.15 4.53
N ASP A 138 -16.21 22.20 3.80
CA ASP A 138 -15.72 22.09 2.41
C ASP A 138 -14.36 21.39 2.37
N SER A 139 -13.49 21.61 3.36
CA SER A 139 -12.22 20.88 3.51
C SER A 139 -12.45 19.39 3.77
N LEU A 140 -13.37 19.02 4.67
CA LEU A 140 -13.70 17.63 4.95
C LEU A 140 -14.37 16.95 3.75
N GLN A 141 -15.21 17.66 3.00
CA GLN A 141 -15.80 17.15 1.76
C GLN A 141 -14.71 16.83 0.73
N THR A 142 -13.73 17.72 0.55
CA THR A 142 -12.60 17.48 -0.34
C THR A 142 -11.79 16.25 0.09
N GLN A 143 -11.51 16.08 1.40
CA GLN A 143 -10.81 14.90 1.91
C GLN A 143 -11.60 13.61 1.66
N PHE A 144 -12.92 13.64 1.88
CA PHE A 144 -13.81 12.51 1.60
C PHE A 144 -13.74 12.10 0.12
N ASP A 145 -13.86 13.08 -0.80
CA ASP A 145 -13.82 12.82 -2.23
C ASP A 145 -12.47 12.26 -2.70
N VAL A 146 -11.36 12.78 -2.15
CA VAL A 146 -10.00 12.27 -2.41
C VAL A 146 -9.84 10.82 -1.93
N LEU A 147 -10.35 10.49 -0.74
CA LEU A 147 -10.31 9.13 -0.21
C LEU A 147 -11.17 8.16 -1.02
N CYS A 148 -12.34 8.58 -1.46
CA CYS A 148 -13.18 7.80 -2.38
C CYS A 148 -12.44 7.52 -3.71
N ALA A 149 -11.78 8.52 -4.27
CA ALA A 149 -10.99 8.38 -5.49
C ALA A 149 -9.78 7.44 -5.27
N LYS A 150 -9.08 7.55 -4.13
CA LYS A 150 -7.96 6.68 -3.73
C LYS A 150 -8.40 5.21 -3.63
N ILE A 151 -9.52 4.95 -2.96
CA ILE A 151 -10.09 3.60 -2.82
C ILE A 151 -10.45 3.02 -4.20
N LYS A 152 -11.10 3.81 -5.06
CA LYS A 152 -11.44 3.40 -6.43
C LYS A 152 -10.20 3.07 -7.25
N TYR A 153 -9.14 3.88 -7.14
CA TYR A 153 -7.87 3.64 -7.81
C TYR A 153 -7.20 2.35 -7.33
N ILE A 154 -7.12 2.12 -6.01
CA ILE A 154 -6.52 0.90 -5.45
C ILE A 154 -7.29 -0.33 -5.94
N ASN A 155 -8.63 -0.30 -5.89
CA ASN A 155 -9.46 -1.41 -6.36
C ASN A 155 -9.28 -1.69 -7.86
N LYS A 156 -9.08 -0.65 -8.68
CA LYS A 156 -8.74 -0.81 -10.09
C LYS A 156 -7.39 -1.50 -10.24
N LYS A 157 -6.36 -1.04 -9.53
CA LYS A 157 -5.00 -1.62 -9.59
C LYS A 157 -4.95 -3.08 -9.11
N LYS A 158 -5.74 -3.44 -8.10
CA LYS A 158 -5.86 -4.83 -7.63
C LYS A 158 -6.47 -5.79 -8.65
N LYS A 159 -7.25 -5.29 -9.61
CA LYS A 159 -7.82 -6.10 -10.69
C LYS A 159 -6.88 -6.26 -11.88
N GLU A 160 -5.89 -5.37 -12.01
CA GLU A 160 -4.91 -5.38 -13.09
C GLU A 160 -3.69 -6.26 -12.76
N ASN A 161 -3.48 -6.64 -11.48
CA ASN A 161 -2.40 -7.50 -10.96
C ASN A 161 -2.90 -8.91 -10.69
#